data_3d344e38bb5f2b75525d0f08a9a8408a
#
_entry.id   3d344e38bb5f2b75525d0f08a9a8408a
#
_cell.length_a   1.000
_cell.length_b   1.000
_cell.length_c   1.000
_cell.angle_alpha   90.00
_cell.angle_beta   90.00
_cell.angle_gamma   90.00
#
_symmetry.space_group_name_H-M   'P 1'
#
loop_
_entity.id
_entity.type
_entity.pdbx_description
1 polymer ?
#
loop_
_entity_poly.entity_id
_entity_poly.type
_entity_poly.pdbx_seq_one_letter_code
_entity_poly.pdbx_strand_id
1 'polypeptide(L)'
;ETKFVGVLVNPSDEELKVYSRLNLDYFQIYGNYDNKKIIEIKAKYKKKIILSLQIKNKKDILNYKNVKDTADIILWDSSGLEQSVSWEYDWIKSAPDNITKMIAGNIDIDKLEIISKLADIVDVSGALETDKVKDLYKIKKFLEKVKELND
;
A
#
# COMPACT_ATOMS: atom_id res chain seq x y z
N GLU A 1 3.78 0.79 17.62
CA GLU A 1 3.68 2.26 17.45
C GLU A 1 2.99 2.57 16.13
N THR A 2 1.94 3.43 16.15
CA THR A 2 1.21 3.84 14.94
C THR A 2 2.10 4.72 14.05
N LYS A 3 2.08 4.44 12.74
CA LYS A 3 2.77 5.24 11.72
C LYS A 3 1.75 6.01 10.88
N PHE A 4 2.11 7.22 10.48
CA PHE A 4 1.27 8.07 9.66
C PHE A 4 1.73 8.05 8.20
N VAL A 5 0.79 7.81 7.30
CA VAL A 5 1.05 7.69 5.85
C VAL A 5 0.26 8.74 5.10
N GLY A 6 0.94 9.54 4.30
CA GLY A 6 0.29 10.45 3.35
C GLY A 6 0.11 9.76 2.00
N VAL A 7 -1.13 9.62 1.55
CA VAL A 7 -1.45 9.01 0.24
C VAL A 7 -1.48 10.09 -0.83
N LEU A 8 -0.66 9.94 -1.85
CA LEU A 8 -0.41 10.95 -2.88
C LEU A 8 -0.50 10.33 -4.28
N VAL A 9 -1.18 11.01 -5.18
CA VAL A 9 -1.36 10.56 -6.57
C VAL A 9 -0.68 11.55 -7.51
N ASN A 10 0.37 11.10 -8.21
CA ASN A 10 1.19 11.93 -9.11
C ASN A 10 1.53 13.30 -8.50
N PRO A 11 2.02 13.36 -7.24
CA PRO A 11 2.23 14.63 -6.55
C PRO A 11 3.25 15.51 -7.26
N SER A 12 2.94 16.80 -7.35
CA SER A 12 3.89 17.83 -7.74
C SER A 12 4.95 18.05 -6.66
N ASP A 13 6.03 18.74 -7.00
CA ASP A 13 7.09 19.06 -6.04
C ASP A 13 6.59 20.03 -4.94
N GLU A 14 5.66 20.94 -5.27
CA GLU A 14 5.00 21.81 -4.31
C GLU A 14 4.16 21.02 -3.32
N GLU A 15 3.38 20.05 -3.77
CA GLU A 15 2.58 19.18 -2.89
C GLU A 15 3.48 18.36 -1.97
N LEU A 16 4.51 17.72 -2.51
CA LEU A 16 5.49 16.99 -1.70
C LEU A 16 6.14 17.89 -0.63
N LYS A 17 6.46 19.15 -0.97
CA LYS A 17 7.01 20.12 -0.03
C LYS A 17 6.02 20.49 1.07
N VAL A 18 4.75 20.66 0.74
CA VAL A 18 3.70 20.95 1.74
C VAL A 18 3.52 19.76 2.68
N TYR A 19 3.31 18.57 2.13
CA TYR A 19 3.07 17.35 2.91
C TYR A 19 4.29 16.90 3.71
N SER A 20 5.51 17.23 3.28
CA SER A 20 6.73 16.91 4.03
C SER A 20 6.83 17.61 5.39
N ARG A 21 6.10 18.73 5.55
CA ARG A 21 6.04 19.48 6.83
C ARG A 21 5.09 18.84 7.85
N LEU A 22 4.23 17.91 7.39
CA LEU A 22 3.35 17.19 8.28
C LEU A 22 4.12 16.07 9.00
N ASN A 23 3.61 15.66 10.16
CA ASN A 23 4.19 14.54 10.92
C ASN A 23 3.80 13.20 10.29
N LEU A 24 4.31 12.96 9.07
CA LEU A 24 4.15 11.72 8.33
C LEU A 24 5.43 10.89 8.40
N ASP A 25 5.29 9.58 8.55
CA ASP A 25 6.41 8.62 8.47
C ASP A 25 6.70 8.24 7.02
N TYR A 26 5.64 8.10 6.21
CA TYR A 26 5.71 7.64 4.83
C TYR A 26 4.94 8.54 3.87
N PHE A 27 5.42 8.59 2.63
CA PHE A 27 4.63 8.95 1.47
C PHE A 27 4.26 7.68 0.71
N GLN A 28 2.97 7.38 0.59
CA GLN A 28 2.44 6.35 -0.30
C GLN A 28 2.13 7.00 -1.64
N ILE A 29 2.89 6.64 -2.67
CA ILE A 29 2.86 7.34 -3.94
C ILE A 29 2.27 6.43 -5.02
N TYR A 30 1.24 6.93 -5.69
CA TYR A 30 0.68 6.36 -6.92
C TYR A 30 1.18 7.16 -8.11
N GLY A 31 1.67 6.48 -9.14
CA GLY A 31 2.18 7.09 -10.36
C GLY A 31 3.31 6.32 -10.99
N ASN A 32 3.90 6.88 -12.04
CA ASN A 32 5.03 6.27 -12.73
C ASN A 32 6.34 6.89 -12.22
N TYR A 33 7.01 6.17 -11.33
CA TYR A 33 8.24 6.60 -10.69
C TYR A 33 9.34 5.59 -10.92
N ASP A 34 10.49 6.06 -11.42
CA ASP A 34 11.72 5.29 -11.51
C ASP A 34 12.57 5.44 -10.24
N ASN A 35 13.63 4.66 -10.16
CA ASN A 35 14.58 4.69 -9.04
C ASN A 35 15.15 6.08 -8.78
N LYS A 36 15.49 6.82 -9.85
CA LYS A 36 16.10 8.15 -9.74
C LYS A 36 15.15 9.11 -9.03
N LYS A 37 13.89 9.15 -9.45
CA LYS A 37 12.87 10.03 -8.87
C LYS A 37 12.56 9.67 -7.42
N ILE A 38 12.49 8.38 -7.08
CA ILE A 38 12.28 7.93 -5.69
C ILE A 38 13.46 8.39 -4.81
N ILE A 39 14.69 8.21 -5.25
CA ILE A 39 15.89 8.66 -4.52
C ILE A 39 15.86 10.17 -4.30
N GLU A 40 15.53 10.95 -5.32
CA GLU A 40 15.39 12.40 -5.21
C GLU A 40 14.37 12.81 -4.15
N ILE A 41 13.17 12.19 -4.15
CA ILE A 41 12.10 12.47 -3.18
C ILE A 41 12.58 12.12 -1.76
N LYS A 42 13.16 10.93 -1.56
CA LYS A 42 13.70 10.51 -0.26
C LYS A 42 14.78 11.45 0.26
N ALA A 43 15.72 11.82 -0.60
CA ALA A 43 16.83 12.72 -0.23
C ALA A 43 16.33 14.12 0.14
N LYS A 44 15.37 14.65 -0.62
CA LYS A 44 14.86 16.02 -0.46
C LYS A 44 13.92 16.14 0.74
N TYR A 45 12.98 15.22 0.91
CA TYR A 45 11.91 15.36 1.90
C TYR A 45 12.10 14.52 3.17
N LYS A 46 13.13 13.65 3.21
CA LYS A 46 13.48 12.80 4.35
C LYS A 46 12.29 11.93 4.83
N LYS A 47 11.46 11.48 3.88
CA LYS A 47 10.34 10.56 4.12
C LYS A 47 10.65 9.19 3.55
N LYS A 48 10.14 8.14 4.18
CA LYS A 48 10.10 6.79 3.60
C LYS A 48 9.05 6.70 2.51
N ILE A 49 9.25 5.82 1.55
CA ILE A 49 8.36 5.68 0.39
C ILE A 49 7.70 4.30 0.39
N ILE A 50 6.37 4.31 0.36
CA ILE A 50 5.55 3.19 -0.08
C ILE A 50 5.25 3.47 -1.55
N LEU A 51 5.76 2.64 -2.46
CA LEU A 51 5.46 2.80 -3.88
C LEU A 51 4.35 1.85 -4.29
N SER A 52 3.26 2.42 -4.79
CA SER A 52 2.08 1.67 -5.25
C SER A 52 2.26 1.23 -6.69
N LEU A 53 2.19 -0.09 -6.91
CA LEU A 53 2.23 -0.73 -8.23
C LEU A 53 0.81 -1.16 -8.60
N GLN A 54 0.32 -0.67 -9.74
CA GLN A 54 -1.00 -1.04 -10.24
C GLN A 54 -0.98 -2.44 -10.84
N ILE A 55 -1.88 -3.32 -10.36
CA ILE A 55 -2.00 -4.70 -10.80
C ILE A 55 -3.27 -4.87 -11.64
N LYS A 56 -3.07 -5.15 -12.92
CA LYS A 56 -4.13 -5.48 -13.89
C LYS A 56 -4.06 -6.93 -14.33
N ASN A 57 -2.87 -7.52 -14.27
CA ASN A 57 -2.60 -8.89 -14.65
C ASN A 57 -1.36 -9.43 -13.91
N LYS A 58 -1.12 -10.74 -13.99
CA LYS A 58 -0.03 -11.42 -13.28
C LYS A 58 1.37 -10.85 -13.58
N LYS A 59 1.61 -10.35 -14.80
CA LYS A 59 2.93 -9.82 -15.18
C LYS A 59 3.27 -8.54 -14.42
N ASP A 60 2.24 -7.77 -14.02
CA ASP A 60 2.43 -6.50 -13.32
C ASP A 60 3.09 -6.70 -11.94
N ILE A 61 2.94 -7.89 -11.34
CA ILE A 61 3.62 -8.23 -10.08
C ILE A 61 5.12 -7.99 -10.21
N LEU A 62 5.72 -8.29 -11.35
CA LEU A 62 7.17 -8.20 -11.56
C LEU A 62 7.69 -6.77 -11.71
N ASN A 63 6.83 -5.76 -11.78
CA ASN A 63 7.23 -4.35 -11.89
C ASN A 63 8.01 -3.87 -10.65
N TYR A 64 7.91 -4.57 -9.52
CA TYR A 64 8.73 -4.30 -8.34
C TYR A 64 10.23 -4.29 -8.64
N LYS A 65 10.69 -5.08 -9.63
CA LYS A 65 12.11 -5.20 -10.00
C LYS A 65 12.75 -3.87 -10.37
N ASN A 66 11.94 -2.94 -10.85
CA ASN A 66 12.41 -1.63 -11.27
C ASN A 66 12.67 -0.67 -10.09
N VAL A 67 12.13 -0.98 -8.91
CA VAL A 67 12.10 -0.04 -7.78
C VAL A 67 12.41 -0.67 -6.41
N LYS A 68 12.65 -1.98 -6.34
CA LYS A 68 12.85 -2.75 -5.10
C LYS A 68 14.03 -2.26 -4.24
N ASP A 69 15.00 -1.62 -4.86
CA ASP A 69 16.22 -1.18 -4.16
C ASP A 69 16.11 0.28 -3.65
N THR A 70 15.00 0.95 -3.94
CA THR A 70 14.80 2.37 -3.61
C THR A 70 13.54 2.67 -2.81
N ALA A 71 12.42 1.98 -3.09
CA ALA A 71 11.23 2.04 -2.26
C ALA A 71 11.46 1.30 -0.94
N ASP A 72 10.90 1.82 0.16
CA ASP A 72 11.00 1.17 1.48
C ASP A 72 9.97 0.04 1.62
N ILE A 73 8.81 0.19 0.98
CA ILE A 73 7.73 -0.80 0.91
C ILE A 73 7.17 -0.79 -0.51
N ILE A 74 6.84 -1.97 -1.03
CA ILE A 74 6.09 -2.12 -2.28
C ILE A 74 4.65 -2.46 -1.94
N LEU A 75 3.72 -1.65 -2.44
CA LEU A 75 2.28 -1.89 -2.39
C LEU A 75 1.80 -2.41 -3.75
N TRP A 76 1.24 -3.60 -3.77
CA TRP A 76 0.53 -4.14 -4.92
C TRP A 76 -0.97 -3.86 -4.76
N ASP A 77 -1.52 -3.02 -5.62
CA ASP A 77 -2.90 -2.57 -5.57
C ASP A 77 -3.56 -2.65 -6.96
N SER A 78 -4.76 -3.18 -7.03
CA SER A 78 -5.53 -3.26 -8.28
C SER A 78 -6.21 -1.95 -8.63
N SER A 79 -6.22 -0.97 -7.74
CA SER A 79 -7.06 0.20 -7.94
C SER A 79 -6.64 1.02 -9.16
N GLY A 80 -7.58 1.21 -10.06
CA GLY A 80 -7.74 2.51 -10.65
C GLY A 80 -8.24 3.42 -9.52
N LEU A 81 -7.79 4.65 -9.48
CA LEU A 81 -7.96 5.64 -8.42
C LEU A 81 -9.40 5.84 -7.89
N GLU A 82 -10.41 5.29 -8.54
CA GLU A 82 -11.83 5.51 -8.23
C GLU A 82 -12.53 4.29 -7.60
N GLN A 83 -12.07 3.09 -7.84
CA GLN A 83 -12.67 1.87 -7.28
C GLN A 83 -11.63 0.79 -7.01
N SER A 84 -11.65 0.25 -5.78
CA SER A 84 -10.92 -0.96 -5.44
C SER A 84 -11.55 -2.17 -6.13
N VAL A 85 -10.77 -2.90 -6.91
CA VAL A 85 -11.17 -4.15 -7.56
C VAL A 85 -10.35 -5.29 -6.98
N SER A 86 -10.95 -6.45 -6.79
CA SER A 86 -10.22 -7.65 -6.41
C SER A 86 -9.34 -8.13 -7.57
N TRP A 87 -8.20 -8.72 -7.24
CA TRP A 87 -7.32 -9.40 -8.15
C TRP A 87 -6.91 -10.76 -7.58
N GLU A 88 -6.25 -11.59 -8.35
CA GLU A 88 -5.78 -12.90 -7.90
C GLU A 88 -4.56 -12.73 -6.98
N TYR A 89 -4.79 -12.61 -5.67
CA TYR A 89 -3.74 -12.32 -4.68
C TYR A 89 -2.60 -13.35 -4.69
N ASP A 90 -2.86 -14.58 -5.10
CA ASP A 90 -1.85 -15.63 -5.27
C ASP A 90 -0.75 -15.29 -6.28
N TRP A 91 -0.98 -14.32 -7.17
CA TRP A 91 0.08 -13.86 -8.08
C TRP A 91 1.28 -13.29 -7.33
N ILE A 92 1.07 -12.76 -6.11
CA ILE A 92 2.13 -12.19 -5.26
C ILE A 92 3.23 -13.22 -4.91
N LYS A 93 2.93 -14.52 -4.96
CA LYS A 93 3.91 -15.59 -4.79
C LYS A 93 5.05 -15.53 -5.82
N SER A 94 4.87 -14.77 -6.91
CA SER A 94 5.92 -14.49 -7.89
C SER A 94 6.93 -13.45 -7.42
N ALA A 95 6.63 -12.68 -6.37
CA ALA A 95 7.57 -11.79 -5.72
C ALA A 95 8.37 -12.55 -4.65
N PRO A 96 9.67 -12.24 -4.46
CA PRO A 96 10.51 -12.94 -3.49
C PRO A 96 10.14 -12.58 -2.05
N ASP A 97 10.50 -13.45 -1.12
CA ASP A 97 10.14 -13.27 0.31
C ASP A 97 11.02 -12.26 1.06
N ASN A 98 12.11 -11.83 0.47
CA ASN A 98 13.00 -10.82 1.07
C ASN A 98 12.57 -9.36 0.81
N ILE A 99 11.36 -9.14 0.29
CA ILE A 99 10.76 -7.82 0.08
C ILE A 99 9.52 -7.71 0.97
N THR A 100 9.40 -6.62 1.73
CA THR A 100 8.18 -6.33 2.49
C THR A 100 7.01 -6.15 1.51
N LYS A 101 6.07 -7.09 1.58
CA LYS A 101 4.89 -7.15 0.71
C LYS A 101 3.71 -6.44 1.38
N MET A 102 3.19 -5.41 0.73
CA MET A 102 1.95 -4.75 1.13
C MET A 102 0.90 -4.97 0.02
N ILE A 103 -0.28 -5.42 0.40
CA ILE A 103 -1.36 -5.75 -0.55
C ILE A 103 -2.59 -4.89 -0.26
N ALA A 104 -3.17 -4.34 -1.33
CA ALA A 104 -4.46 -3.66 -1.35
C ALA A 104 -5.36 -4.23 -2.47
N GLY A 105 -6.58 -3.70 -2.58
CA GLY A 105 -7.52 -4.02 -3.64
C GLY A 105 -8.70 -4.85 -3.16
N ASN A 106 -9.78 -4.18 -2.74
CA ASN A 106 -11.04 -4.78 -2.32
C ASN A 106 -10.90 -5.91 -1.25
N ILE A 107 -10.05 -5.67 -0.26
CA ILE A 107 -9.84 -6.59 0.86
C ILE A 107 -10.89 -6.33 1.93
N ASP A 108 -11.52 -7.39 2.39
CA ASP A 108 -12.47 -7.43 3.49
C ASP A 108 -12.03 -8.44 4.57
N ILE A 109 -12.83 -8.57 5.63
CA ILE A 109 -12.49 -9.44 6.76
C ILE A 109 -12.42 -10.93 6.36
N ASP A 110 -13.23 -11.36 5.37
CA ASP A 110 -13.29 -12.77 4.94
C ASP A 110 -12.04 -13.19 4.17
N LYS A 111 -11.35 -12.22 3.55
CA LYS A 111 -10.11 -12.46 2.80
C LYS A 111 -8.85 -12.42 3.67
N LEU A 112 -8.95 -11.92 4.89
CA LEU A 112 -7.78 -11.72 5.77
C LEU A 112 -6.97 -12.99 6.00
N GLU A 113 -7.61 -14.13 6.21
CA GLU A 113 -6.92 -15.39 6.49
C GLU A 113 -6.05 -15.84 5.31
N ILE A 114 -6.49 -15.60 4.09
CA ILE A 114 -5.72 -15.93 2.88
C ILE A 114 -4.59 -14.93 2.70
N ILE A 115 -4.90 -13.63 2.83
CA ILE A 115 -3.95 -12.55 2.54
C ILE A 115 -2.85 -12.47 3.59
N SER A 116 -3.13 -12.76 4.87
CA SER A 116 -2.13 -12.79 5.93
C SER A 116 -1.00 -13.82 5.71
N LYS A 117 -1.26 -14.84 4.87
CA LYS A 117 -0.24 -15.83 4.47
C LYS A 117 0.58 -15.38 3.26
N LEU A 118 0.22 -14.27 2.62
CA LEU A 118 0.78 -13.78 1.36
C LEU A 118 1.52 -12.45 1.50
N ALA A 119 1.17 -11.65 2.50
CA ALA A 119 1.68 -10.31 2.69
C ALA A 119 2.04 -9.99 4.14
N ASP A 120 3.02 -9.11 4.31
CA ASP A 120 3.44 -8.60 5.61
C ASP A 120 2.52 -7.48 6.10
N ILE A 121 1.91 -6.74 5.17
CA ILE A 121 1.04 -5.60 5.45
C ILE A 121 -0.20 -5.69 4.56
N VAL A 122 -1.37 -5.41 5.15
CA VAL A 122 -2.66 -5.35 4.46
C VAL A 122 -3.18 -3.92 4.49
N ASP A 123 -3.49 -3.37 3.31
CA ASP A 123 -4.09 -2.04 3.16
C ASP A 123 -5.59 -2.16 2.88
N VAL A 124 -6.40 -1.58 3.75
CA VAL A 124 -7.86 -1.67 3.71
C VAL A 124 -8.49 -0.31 3.93
N SER A 125 -9.41 0.07 3.05
CA SER A 125 -10.15 1.32 3.17
C SER A 125 -11.66 1.12 3.09
N GLY A 126 -12.20 0.83 1.91
CA GLY A 126 -13.62 0.79 1.63
C GLY A 126 -14.40 -0.27 2.43
N ALA A 127 -13.80 -1.44 2.70
CA ALA A 127 -14.42 -2.48 3.52
C ALA A 127 -14.67 -2.06 4.99
N LEU A 128 -14.00 -0.99 5.44
CA LEU A 128 -14.16 -0.41 6.77
C LEU A 128 -15.14 0.76 6.78
N GLU A 129 -15.97 0.88 5.75
CA GLU A 129 -16.93 1.97 5.60
C GLU A 129 -18.37 1.45 5.54
N THR A 130 -19.29 2.29 6.01
CA THR A 130 -20.74 2.19 5.76
C THR A 130 -21.16 3.55 5.19
N ASP A 131 -21.81 3.55 4.02
CA ASP A 131 -22.22 4.76 3.30
C ASP A 131 -21.06 5.78 3.09
N LYS A 132 -19.88 5.26 2.75
CA LYS A 132 -18.63 6.03 2.53
C LYS A 132 -18.08 6.74 3.78
N VAL A 133 -18.56 6.38 4.97
CA VAL A 133 -18.07 6.88 6.26
C VAL A 133 -17.39 5.73 7.01
N LYS A 134 -16.26 5.99 7.66
CA LYS A 134 -15.55 4.99 8.46
C LYS A 134 -16.45 4.46 9.57
N ASP A 135 -16.62 3.15 9.61
CA ASP A 135 -17.48 2.43 10.56
C ASP A 135 -16.61 1.83 11.68
N LEU A 136 -16.76 2.36 12.87
CA LEU A 136 -15.97 1.93 14.04
C LEU A 136 -16.19 0.46 14.40
N TYR A 137 -17.39 -0.09 14.17
CA TYR A 137 -17.64 -1.50 14.41
C TYR A 137 -16.88 -2.39 13.44
N LYS A 138 -16.90 -2.05 12.14
CA LYS A 138 -16.13 -2.76 11.12
C LYS A 138 -14.62 -2.67 11.38
N ILE A 139 -14.13 -1.50 11.74
CA ILE A 139 -12.72 -1.30 12.10
C ILE A 139 -12.33 -2.20 13.28
N LYS A 140 -13.14 -2.19 14.35
CA LYS A 140 -12.90 -3.02 15.54
C LYS A 140 -12.85 -4.51 15.18
N LYS A 141 -13.85 -4.99 14.44
CA LYS A 141 -13.91 -6.40 14.02
C LYS A 141 -12.73 -6.81 13.15
N PHE A 142 -12.34 -5.93 12.23
CA PHE A 142 -11.18 -6.18 11.38
C PHE A 142 -9.89 -6.30 12.20
N LEU A 143 -9.66 -5.38 13.16
CA LEU A 143 -8.48 -5.40 14.03
C LEU A 143 -8.47 -6.61 14.98
N GLU A 144 -9.63 -7.02 15.51
CA GLU A 144 -9.77 -8.25 16.29
C GLU A 144 -9.34 -9.46 15.46
N LYS A 145 -9.79 -9.55 14.19
CA LYS A 145 -9.40 -10.64 13.29
C LYS A 145 -7.92 -10.63 12.95
N VAL A 146 -7.35 -9.46 12.69
CA VAL A 146 -5.89 -9.32 12.46
C VAL A 146 -5.13 -9.83 13.68
N LYS A 147 -5.56 -9.51 14.89
CA LYS A 147 -4.92 -9.98 16.12
C LYS A 147 -4.98 -11.51 16.23
N GLU A 148 -6.16 -12.12 16.04
CA GLU A 148 -6.34 -13.57 16.05
C GLU A 148 -5.40 -14.31 15.08
N LEU A 149 -5.09 -13.71 13.94
CA LEU A 149 -4.22 -14.31 12.92
C LEU A 149 -2.72 -14.16 13.22
N ASN A 150 -2.36 -13.30 14.18
CA ASN A 150 -0.96 -13.05 14.58
C ASN A 150 -0.58 -13.68 15.94
N ASP A 151 -1.58 -14.20 16.67
CA ASP A 151 -1.39 -14.95 17.93
C ASP A 151 -1.14 -16.44 17.64
#